data_db537b7c808d8350b0604e024ac1e54a
#
_entry.id   db537b7c808d8350b0604e024ac1e54a
#
_cell.length_a   1.000
_cell.length_b   1.000
_cell.length_c   1.000
_cell.angle_alpha   90.00
_cell.angle_beta   90.00
_cell.angle_gamma   90.00
#
_symmetry.space_group_name_H-M   'P 1'
#
loop_
_entity.id
_entity.type
_entity.pdbx_description
1 polymer ?
#
loop_
_entity_poly.entity_id
_entity_poly.type
_entity_poly.pdbx_seq_one_letter_code
_entity_poly.pdbx_strand_id
1 'polypeptide(L)'
;RWIGSGEQTDDMLFIALGTGIGGALVCGGQLVLGAQGRAGELGYYLESSDVEKGEINKLGQQGILEKKCSGSALDQIVGSAEALFTAYSRGDTSVIPVIDKFVRDFSVAIANTISLLNPEKVVIGGGVSDSMGSVIQRIREEVGRLTPIQADICLANLGGKAGALGAINFASKKIEEQDIQVKK
;
A
#
# COMPACT_ATOMS: atom_id res chain seq x y z
N ARG A 1 4.65 -1.36 -12.74
CA ARG A 1 5.71 -0.71 -13.51
C ARG A 1 5.73 -1.13 -14.99
N TRP A 2 5.58 -2.39 -15.30
CA TRP A 2 5.56 -2.87 -16.69
C TRP A 2 4.34 -2.34 -17.44
N ILE A 3 3.18 -2.45 -16.82
CA ILE A 3 1.88 -1.92 -17.28
C ILE A 3 1.09 -1.43 -16.06
N GLY A 4 0.10 -0.59 -16.28
CA GLY A 4 -0.77 -0.06 -15.22
C GLY A 4 -0.28 1.25 -14.61
N SER A 5 -0.81 1.62 -13.45
CA SER A 5 -0.60 2.95 -12.82
C SER A 5 0.86 3.28 -12.50
N GLY A 6 1.74 2.28 -12.40
CA GLY A 6 3.18 2.44 -12.17
C GLY A 6 4.04 2.36 -13.43
N GLU A 7 3.45 2.43 -14.64
CA GLU A 7 4.19 2.36 -15.88
C GLU A 7 5.18 3.53 -16.01
N GLN A 8 6.39 3.23 -16.51
CA GLN A 8 7.49 4.20 -16.71
C GLN A 8 7.98 4.91 -15.43
N THR A 9 7.63 4.40 -14.24
CA THR A 9 8.09 4.95 -12.96
C THR A 9 9.27 4.14 -12.44
N ASP A 10 10.41 4.80 -12.14
CA ASP A 10 11.62 4.15 -11.68
C ASP A 10 11.71 4.06 -10.16
N ASP A 11 11.12 5.00 -9.45
CA ASP A 11 11.10 5.01 -7.98
C ASP A 11 9.64 4.99 -7.49
N MET A 12 9.18 3.82 -7.04
CA MET A 12 7.77 3.59 -6.75
C MET A 12 7.59 2.77 -5.47
N LEU A 13 6.60 3.17 -4.68
CA LEU A 13 6.02 2.33 -3.63
C LEU A 13 4.68 1.78 -4.14
N PHE A 14 4.53 0.46 -4.13
CA PHE A 14 3.23 -0.19 -4.29
C PHE A 14 2.73 -0.66 -2.93
N ILE A 15 1.46 -0.37 -2.61
CA ILE A 15 0.78 -0.81 -1.39
C ILE A 15 -0.38 -1.70 -1.80
N ALA A 16 -0.34 -2.97 -1.40
CA ALA A 16 -1.44 -3.92 -1.58
C ALA A 16 -2.35 -3.87 -0.35
N LEU A 17 -3.52 -3.26 -0.48
CA LEU A 17 -4.54 -3.17 0.56
C LEU A 17 -5.66 -4.18 0.27
N GLY A 18 -5.66 -5.27 1.00
CA GLY A 18 -6.61 -6.38 0.90
C GLY A 18 -6.94 -6.90 2.29
N THR A 19 -7.03 -8.22 2.45
CA THR A 19 -7.18 -8.88 3.78
C THR A 19 -6.12 -8.39 4.77
N GLY A 20 -4.87 -8.21 4.29
CA GLY A 20 -3.76 -7.58 5.01
C GLY A 20 -3.24 -6.35 4.28
N ILE A 21 -2.06 -5.87 4.69
CA ILE A 21 -1.31 -4.80 4.03
C ILE A 21 0.07 -5.32 3.65
N GLY A 22 0.32 -5.42 2.35
CA GLY A 22 1.65 -5.70 1.80
C GLY A 22 2.20 -4.49 1.07
N GLY A 23 3.50 -4.52 0.75
CA GLY A 23 4.10 -3.50 -0.08
C GLY A 23 5.21 -4.04 -0.94
N ALA A 24 5.56 -3.29 -1.97
CA ALA A 24 6.72 -3.54 -2.81
C ALA A 24 7.39 -2.22 -3.18
N LEU A 25 8.71 -2.24 -3.20
CA LEU A 25 9.54 -1.08 -3.52
C LEU A 25 10.22 -1.29 -4.85
N VAL A 26 10.19 -0.27 -5.69
CA VAL A 26 11.02 -0.17 -6.89
C VAL A 26 11.93 1.05 -6.71
N CYS A 27 13.23 0.88 -6.92
CA CYS A 27 14.20 1.95 -6.82
C CYS A 27 15.16 1.85 -8.01
N GLY A 28 15.34 2.96 -8.74
CA GLY A 28 16.11 2.98 -9.98
C GLY A 28 15.64 1.93 -10.99
N GLY A 29 14.34 1.70 -11.08
CA GLY A 29 13.74 0.69 -11.96
C GLY A 29 13.88 -0.76 -11.52
N GLN A 30 14.50 -1.04 -10.38
CA GLN A 30 14.75 -2.38 -9.85
C GLN A 30 13.83 -2.69 -8.66
N LEU A 31 13.29 -3.90 -8.61
CA LEU A 31 12.55 -4.37 -7.44
C LEU A 31 13.51 -4.56 -6.27
N VAL A 32 13.22 -3.90 -5.16
CA VAL A 32 13.98 -4.04 -3.91
C VAL A 32 13.43 -5.21 -3.12
N LEU A 33 14.24 -6.25 -2.94
CA LEU A 33 13.84 -7.44 -2.17
C LEU A 33 14.18 -7.31 -0.67
N GLY A 34 15.23 -6.56 -0.34
CA GLY A 34 15.78 -6.52 1.02
C GLY A 34 16.56 -7.77 1.39
N ALA A 35 17.22 -7.75 2.53
CA ALA A 35 18.13 -8.82 2.96
C ALA A 35 17.44 -10.19 3.15
N GLN A 36 16.15 -10.21 3.44
CA GLN A 36 15.36 -11.42 3.70
C GLN A 36 14.15 -11.53 2.76
N GLY A 37 14.16 -10.79 1.64
CA GLY A 37 13.01 -10.73 0.73
C GLY A 37 11.78 -10.05 1.33
N ARG A 38 11.96 -9.14 2.30
CA ARG A 38 10.87 -8.51 3.07
C ARG A 38 10.86 -6.98 2.97
N ALA A 39 11.45 -6.42 1.94
CA ALA A 39 11.30 -4.98 1.72
C ALA A 39 9.83 -4.65 1.41
N GLY A 40 9.33 -3.57 1.98
CA GLY A 40 7.96 -3.13 1.77
C GLY A 40 6.93 -3.70 2.75
N GLU A 41 7.32 -4.36 3.82
CA GLU A 41 6.43 -4.87 4.89
C GLU A 41 5.79 -3.72 5.69
N LEU A 42 5.04 -2.85 4.98
CA LEU A 42 4.38 -1.67 5.54
C LEU A 42 3.35 -2.02 6.63
N GLY A 43 2.77 -3.22 6.55
CA GLY A 43 1.81 -3.72 7.54
C GLY A 43 2.36 -3.73 8.97
N TYR A 44 3.69 -3.85 9.12
CA TYR A 44 4.37 -3.79 10.42
C TYR A 44 4.71 -2.37 10.90
N TYR A 45 4.25 -1.33 10.21
CA TYR A 45 4.47 0.03 10.66
C TYR A 45 3.89 0.26 12.07
N LEU A 46 4.64 0.98 12.90
CA LEU A 46 4.38 1.17 14.32
C LEU A 46 4.61 2.64 14.70
N GLU A 47 3.69 3.22 15.42
CA GLU A 47 3.78 4.58 15.96
C GLU A 47 4.09 4.56 17.45
N SER A 48 4.62 5.67 17.99
CA SER A 48 4.88 5.81 19.43
C SER A 48 3.63 5.55 20.28
N SER A 49 2.48 6.02 19.81
CA SER A 49 1.19 5.80 20.47
C SER A 49 0.77 4.34 20.57
N ASP A 50 1.24 3.48 19.66
CA ASP A 50 1.00 2.04 19.72
C ASP A 50 1.87 1.39 20.80
N VAL A 51 3.14 1.81 20.86
CA VAL A 51 4.09 1.34 21.90
C VAL A 51 3.60 1.74 23.30
N GLU A 52 3.09 2.95 23.47
CA GLU A 52 2.50 3.41 24.74
C GLU A 52 1.30 2.55 25.19
N LYS A 53 0.57 1.95 24.24
CA LYS A 53 -0.53 1.01 24.51
C LYS A 53 -0.06 -0.44 24.73
N GLY A 54 1.25 -0.68 24.67
CA GLY A 54 1.84 -2.01 24.81
C GLY A 54 1.75 -2.87 23.54
N GLU A 55 1.41 -2.26 22.38
CA GLU A 55 1.35 -2.97 21.12
C GLU A 55 2.76 -3.25 20.58
N ILE A 56 2.99 -4.46 20.10
CA ILE A 56 4.24 -4.88 19.48
C ILE A 56 3.98 -5.72 18.23
N ASN A 57 4.83 -5.57 17.24
CA ASN A 57 4.84 -6.46 16.09
C ASN A 57 5.50 -7.80 16.43
N LYS A 58 4.92 -8.89 15.95
CA LYS A 58 5.52 -10.24 16.05
C LYS A 58 5.58 -10.85 14.67
N LEU A 59 6.73 -11.43 14.34
CA LEU A 59 6.92 -12.09 13.05
C LEU A 59 5.89 -13.20 12.83
N GLY A 60 5.29 -13.22 11.65
CA GLY A 60 4.26 -14.19 11.29
C GLY A 60 2.87 -13.90 11.85
N GLN A 61 2.70 -12.78 12.55
CA GLN A 61 1.40 -12.27 12.98
C GLN A 61 1.02 -11.02 12.18
N GLN A 62 -0.26 -10.66 12.24
CA GLN A 62 -0.77 -9.43 11.65
C GLN A 62 -0.06 -8.22 12.26
N GLY A 63 0.45 -7.34 11.40
CA GLY A 63 1.14 -6.13 11.80
C GLY A 63 0.21 -5.08 12.42
N ILE A 64 0.78 -4.10 13.13
CA ILE A 64 -0.02 -3.07 13.81
C ILE A 64 -0.78 -2.19 12.82
N LEU A 65 -0.15 -1.78 11.72
CA LEU A 65 -0.90 -1.03 10.68
C LEU A 65 -1.99 -1.89 10.03
N GLU A 66 -1.75 -3.19 9.84
CA GLU A 66 -2.77 -4.09 9.31
C GLU A 66 -3.98 -4.18 10.23
N LYS A 67 -3.78 -4.27 11.55
CA LYS A 67 -4.86 -4.26 12.55
C LYS A 67 -5.68 -2.96 12.54
N LYS A 68 -5.13 -1.86 12.00
CA LYS A 68 -5.79 -0.56 11.91
C LYS A 68 -6.50 -0.33 10.58
N CYS A 69 -5.86 -0.74 9.47
CA CYS A 69 -6.20 -0.26 8.14
C CYS A 69 -6.45 -1.37 7.10
N SER A 70 -6.20 -2.65 7.39
CA SER A 70 -6.47 -3.72 6.43
C SER A 70 -7.98 -3.95 6.22
N GLY A 71 -8.34 -4.62 5.11
CA GLY A 71 -9.71 -5.02 4.86
C GLY A 71 -10.28 -5.84 6.00
N SER A 72 -9.53 -6.85 6.50
CA SER A 72 -10.00 -7.65 7.64
C SER A 72 -10.20 -6.85 8.92
N ALA A 73 -9.39 -5.81 9.17
CA ALA A 73 -9.58 -4.93 10.31
C ALA A 73 -10.86 -4.08 10.15
N LEU A 74 -11.10 -3.52 8.98
CA LEU A 74 -12.30 -2.76 8.68
C LEU A 74 -13.55 -3.64 8.71
N ASP A 75 -13.47 -4.88 8.19
CA ASP A 75 -14.58 -5.85 8.23
C ASP A 75 -14.99 -6.18 9.68
N GLN A 76 -14.03 -6.29 10.60
CA GLN A 76 -14.33 -6.52 12.03
C GLN A 76 -15.05 -5.33 12.68
N ILE A 77 -14.79 -4.09 12.21
CA ILE A 77 -15.40 -2.89 12.79
C ILE A 77 -16.81 -2.65 12.23
N VAL A 78 -16.99 -2.82 10.91
CA VAL A 78 -18.21 -2.39 10.20
C VAL A 78 -18.82 -3.51 9.35
N GLY A 79 -18.29 -4.72 9.38
CA GLY A 79 -18.80 -5.88 8.63
C GLY A 79 -18.28 -5.99 7.20
N SER A 80 -17.90 -4.89 6.55
CA SER A 80 -17.33 -4.90 5.20
C SER A 80 -16.62 -3.59 4.90
N ALA A 81 -15.36 -3.65 4.50
CA ALA A 81 -14.60 -2.48 4.04
C ALA A 81 -15.24 -1.84 2.80
N GLU A 82 -15.73 -2.64 1.86
CA GLU A 82 -16.44 -2.14 0.67
C GLU A 82 -17.73 -1.39 1.05
N ALA A 83 -18.53 -1.95 1.96
CA ALA A 83 -19.74 -1.30 2.45
C ALA A 83 -19.43 0.01 3.18
N LEU A 84 -18.32 0.09 3.94
CA LEU A 84 -17.85 1.29 4.61
C LEU A 84 -17.61 2.44 3.61
N PHE A 85 -16.79 2.20 2.59
CA PHE A 85 -16.46 3.22 1.60
C PHE A 85 -17.66 3.58 0.72
N THR A 86 -18.54 2.61 0.43
CA THR A 86 -19.79 2.84 -0.29
C THR A 86 -20.74 3.71 0.53
N ALA A 87 -20.94 3.44 1.83
CA ALA A 87 -21.76 4.25 2.72
C ALA A 87 -21.22 5.70 2.80
N TYR A 88 -19.90 5.84 2.96
CA TYR A 88 -19.25 7.15 2.95
C TYR A 88 -19.51 7.92 1.64
N SER A 89 -19.35 7.27 0.49
CA SER A 89 -19.59 7.88 -0.83
C SER A 89 -21.05 8.35 -1.04
N ARG A 90 -22.01 7.74 -0.34
CA ARG A 90 -23.43 8.11 -0.33
C ARG A 90 -23.78 9.20 0.70
N GLY A 91 -22.78 9.68 1.46
CA GLY A 91 -22.98 10.73 2.46
C GLY A 91 -23.46 10.22 3.82
N ASP A 92 -23.31 8.94 4.13
CA ASP A 92 -23.64 8.40 5.45
C ASP A 92 -22.64 8.95 6.49
N THR A 93 -23.14 9.80 7.38
CA THR A 93 -22.32 10.46 8.40
C THR A 93 -21.94 9.51 9.55
N SER A 94 -22.64 8.41 9.73
CA SER A 94 -22.39 7.45 10.81
C SER A 94 -21.02 6.76 10.67
N VAL A 95 -20.50 6.63 9.45
CA VAL A 95 -19.21 6.00 9.15
C VAL A 95 -18.02 6.95 9.21
N ILE A 96 -18.26 8.27 9.31
CA ILE A 96 -17.20 9.29 9.31
C ILE A 96 -16.11 9.01 10.35
N PRO A 97 -16.40 8.67 11.62
CA PRO A 97 -15.34 8.43 12.60
C PRO A 97 -14.37 7.29 12.21
N VAL A 98 -14.90 6.24 11.57
CA VAL A 98 -14.09 5.11 11.09
C VAL A 98 -13.24 5.51 9.90
N ILE A 99 -13.83 6.24 8.95
CA ILE A 99 -13.12 6.80 7.80
C ILE A 99 -12.02 7.77 8.22
N ASP A 100 -12.28 8.68 9.16
CA ASP A 100 -11.31 9.65 9.65
C ASP A 100 -10.10 8.95 10.31
N LYS A 101 -10.37 7.91 11.09
CA LYS A 101 -9.32 7.11 11.70
C LYS A 101 -8.49 6.37 10.64
N PHE A 102 -9.15 5.72 9.68
CA PHE A 102 -8.49 5.04 8.57
C PHE A 102 -7.61 6.00 7.75
N VAL A 103 -8.16 7.14 7.33
CA VAL A 103 -7.42 8.14 6.54
C VAL A 103 -6.19 8.62 7.31
N ARG A 104 -6.32 8.95 8.58
CA ARG A 104 -5.21 9.40 9.42
C ARG A 104 -4.12 8.34 9.54
N ASP A 105 -4.46 7.14 10.03
CA ASP A 105 -3.47 6.08 10.32
C ASP A 105 -2.76 5.63 9.03
N PHE A 106 -3.50 5.51 7.93
CA PHE A 106 -2.95 5.12 6.64
C PHE A 106 -2.08 6.22 6.02
N SER A 107 -2.51 7.49 6.11
CA SER A 107 -1.74 8.63 5.60
C SER A 107 -0.44 8.87 6.37
N VAL A 108 -0.41 8.64 7.68
CA VAL A 108 0.83 8.73 8.48
C VAL A 108 1.85 7.69 7.99
N ALA A 109 1.42 6.46 7.77
CA ALA A 109 2.32 5.42 7.26
C ALA A 109 2.87 5.76 5.85
N ILE A 110 2.01 6.26 4.96
CA ILE A 110 2.41 6.71 3.61
C ILE A 110 3.38 7.89 3.70
N ALA A 111 3.08 8.92 4.49
CA ALA A 111 3.89 10.12 4.62
C ALA A 111 5.30 9.80 5.14
N ASN A 112 5.41 8.93 6.15
CA ASN A 112 6.70 8.49 6.68
C ASN A 112 7.49 7.67 5.64
N THR A 113 6.82 6.83 4.87
CA THR A 113 7.46 6.05 3.81
C THR A 113 7.92 6.96 2.66
N ILE A 114 7.13 7.96 2.27
CA ILE A 114 7.53 8.98 1.30
C ILE A 114 8.76 9.75 1.81
N SER A 115 8.76 10.16 3.07
CA SER A 115 9.88 10.90 3.68
C SER A 115 11.16 10.07 3.75
N LEU A 116 11.05 8.75 3.89
CA LEU A 116 12.20 7.84 3.95
C LEU A 116 12.74 7.47 2.56
N LEU A 117 11.86 7.23 1.60
CA LEU A 117 12.20 6.63 0.30
C LEU A 117 12.22 7.63 -0.85
N ASN A 118 11.53 8.79 -0.68
CA ASN A 118 11.36 9.79 -1.73
C ASN A 118 10.91 9.19 -3.08
N PRO A 119 9.83 8.39 -3.11
CA PRO A 119 9.37 7.80 -4.36
C PRO A 119 8.72 8.87 -5.24
N GLU A 120 8.82 8.70 -6.56
CA GLU A 120 8.06 9.49 -7.53
C GLU A 120 6.55 9.21 -7.39
N LYS A 121 6.21 7.93 -7.14
CA LYS A 121 4.83 7.47 -7.15
C LYS A 121 4.52 6.48 -6.03
N VAL A 122 3.32 6.61 -5.46
CA VAL A 122 2.71 5.63 -4.55
C VAL A 122 1.45 5.07 -5.21
N VAL A 123 1.44 3.78 -5.50
CA VAL A 123 0.30 3.09 -6.11
C VAL A 123 -0.38 2.23 -5.06
N ILE A 124 -1.65 2.50 -4.78
CA ILE A 124 -2.46 1.73 -3.83
C ILE A 124 -3.34 0.77 -4.63
N GLY A 125 -3.15 -0.52 -4.44
CA GLY A 125 -3.90 -1.60 -5.09
C GLY A 125 -4.42 -2.61 -4.07
N GLY A 126 -5.01 -3.70 -4.58
CA GLY A 126 -5.64 -4.75 -3.74
C GLY A 126 -7.15 -4.59 -3.67
N GLY A 127 -7.86 -5.62 -3.20
CA GLY A 127 -9.32 -5.67 -3.27
C GLY A 127 -10.06 -4.53 -2.57
N VAL A 128 -9.49 -3.98 -1.49
CA VAL A 128 -10.07 -2.83 -0.78
C VAL A 128 -9.94 -1.55 -1.60
N SER A 129 -8.84 -1.40 -2.35
CA SER A 129 -8.56 -0.17 -3.12
C SER A 129 -9.60 0.13 -4.18
N ASP A 130 -10.29 -0.88 -4.71
CA ASP A 130 -11.32 -0.71 -5.75
C ASP A 130 -12.51 0.14 -5.25
N SER A 131 -12.75 0.17 -3.93
CA SER A 131 -13.80 0.97 -3.30
C SER A 131 -13.32 2.30 -2.71
N MET A 132 -12.02 2.60 -2.75
CA MET A 132 -11.43 3.79 -2.11
C MET A 132 -11.54 5.09 -2.92
N GLY A 133 -12.24 5.09 -4.06
CA GLY A 133 -12.38 6.29 -4.89
C GLY A 133 -12.89 7.53 -4.14
N SER A 134 -13.75 7.34 -3.13
CA SER A 134 -14.31 8.44 -2.31
C SER A 134 -13.33 9.00 -1.26
N VAL A 135 -12.25 8.28 -0.92
CA VAL A 135 -11.32 8.69 0.14
C VAL A 135 -9.91 9.01 -0.35
N ILE A 136 -9.55 8.65 -1.58
CA ILE A 136 -8.20 8.83 -2.11
C ILE A 136 -7.76 10.29 -2.09
N GLN A 137 -8.66 11.22 -2.39
CA GLN A 137 -8.35 12.65 -2.36
C GLN A 137 -8.03 13.12 -0.94
N ARG A 138 -8.76 12.65 0.07
CA ARG A 138 -8.49 12.95 1.48
C ARG A 138 -7.14 12.40 1.92
N ILE A 139 -6.76 11.20 1.45
CA ILE A 139 -5.43 10.62 1.72
C ILE A 139 -4.34 11.50 1.13
N ARG A 140 -4.48 11.97 -0.12
CA ARG A 140 -3.51 12.88 -0.76
C ARG A 140 -3.33 14.18 0.04
N GLU A 141 -4.43 14.80 0.44
CA GLU A 141 -4.44 16.04 1.23
C GLU A 141 -3.78 15.83 2.59
N GLU A 142 -4.11 14.75 3.28
CA GLU A 142 -3.54 14.46 4.60
C GLU A 142 -2.05 14.13 4.48
N VAL A 143 -1.62 13.34 3.51
CA VAL A 143 -0.19 13.07 3.25
C VAL A 143 0.55 14.37 2.94
N GLY A 144 0.00 15.23 2.06
CA GLY A 144 0.63 16.52 1.73
C GLY A 144 0.73 17.48 2.91
N ARG A 145 -0.13 17.33 3.93
CA ARG A 145 -0.03 18.07 5.20
C ARG A 145 1.05 17.50 6.13
N LEU A 146 1.31 16.19 6.06
CA LEU A 146 2.21 15.47 6.96
C LEU A 146 3.67 15.46 6.49
N THR A 147 3.94 15.56 5.19
CA THR A 147 5.30 15.59 4.64
C THR A 147 5.43 16.66 3.56
N PRO A 148 6.56 17.41 3.53
CA PRO A 148 6.84 18.36 2.45
C PRO A 148 7.30 17.68 1.15
N ILE A 149 7.63 16.38 1.20
CA ILE A 149 8.09 15.62 0.05
C ILE A 149 6.86 15.18 -0.76
N GLN A 150 6.86 15.54 -2.04
CA GLN A 150 5.73 15.23 -2.92
C GLN A 150 5.93 13.88 -3.62
N ALA A 151 4.84 13.13 -3.73
CA ALA A 151 4.74 11.93 -4.55
C ALA A 151 3.35 11.88 -5.21
N ASP A 152 3.26 11.32 -6.42
CA ASP A 152 1.96 11.07 -7.05
C ASP A 152 1.31 9.84 -6.38
N ILE A 153 0.21 10.06 -5.66
CA ILE A 153 -0.52 8.98 -4.97
C ILE A 153 -1.75 8.62 -5.80
N CYS A 154 -1.84 7.39 -6.27
CA CYS A 154 -2.95 6.94 -7.11
C CYS A 154 -3.44 5.52 -6.77
N LEU A 155 -4.65 5.22 -7.20
CA LEU A 155 -5.18 3.86 -7.15
C LEU A 155 -4.67 3.04 -8.34
N ALA A 156 -4.46 1.74 -8.12
CA ALA A 156 -4.11 0.81 -9.18
C ALA A 156 -5.27 0.64 -10.17
N ASN A 157 -4.94 0.55 -11.46
CA ASN A 157 -5.92 0.42 -12.53
C ASN A 157 -6.06 -1.00 -13.11
N LEU A 158 -5.26 -1.97 -12.62
CA LEU A 158 -5.27 -3.35 -13.11
C LEU A 158 -6.15 -4.30 -12.26
N GLY A 159 -6.69 -3.81 -11.15
CA GLY A 159 -7.49 -4.61 -10.21
C GLY A 159 -6.80 -5.91 -9.79
N GLY A 160 -7.57 -6.97 -9.59
CA GLY A 160 -7.06 -8.28 -9.15
C GLY A 160 -6.06 -8.97 -10.11
N LYS A 161 -5.87 -8.46 -11.34
CA LYS A 161 -4.92 -9.01 -12.32
C LYS A 161 -3.48 -8.55 -12.08
N ALA A 162 -3.27 -7.50 -11.30
CA ALA A 162 -1.97 -6.86 -11.11
C ALA A 162 -0.89 -7.84 -10.62
N GLY A 163 -1.22 -8.68 -9.63
CA GLY A 163 -0.29 -9.67 -9.07
C GLY A 163 0.16 -10.72 -10.08
N ALA A 164 -0.79 -11.31 -10.83
CA ALA A 164 -0.49 -12.31 -11.86
C ALA A 164 0.37 -11.73 -12.99
N LEU A 165 0.03 -10.54 -13.47
CA LEU A 165 0.80 -9.85 -14.53
C LEU A 165 2.21 -9.49 -14.06
N GLY A 166 2.34 -9.03 -12.81
CA GLY A 166 3.64 -8.74 -12.20
C GLY A 166 4.53 -9.98 -12.06
N ALA A 167 3.96 -11.11 -11.63
CA ALA A 167 4.66 -12.38 -11.51
C ALA A 167 5.15 -12.91 -12.88
N ILE A 168 4.31 -12.82 -13.92
CA ILE A 168 4.68 -13.21 -15.29
C ILE A 168 5.86 -12.37 -15.78
N ASN A 169 5.78 -11.04 -15.63
CA ASN A 169 6.87 -10.15 -16.05
C ASN A 169 8.18 -10.43 -15.31
N PHE A 170 8.10 -10.66 -13.99
CA PHE A 170 9.27 -10.99 -13.17
C PHE A 170 9.92 -12.30 -13.62
N ALA A 171 9.12 -13.35 -13.85
CA ALA A 171 9.61 -14.64 -14.32
C ALA A 171 10.25 -14.55 -15.70
N SER A 172 9.63 -13.83 -16.65
CA SER A 172 10.17 -13.64 -18.01
C SER A 172 11.55 -12.97 -17.97
N LYS A 173 11.71 -11.91 -17.20
CA LYS A 173 13.00 -11.23 -17.04
C LYS A 173 14.09 -12.12 -16.45
N LYS A 174 13.74 -12.96 -15.47
CA LYS A 174 14.69 -13.90 -14.87
C LYS A 174 15.17 -14.96 -15.86
N ILE A 175 14.28 -15.43 -16.73
CA ILE A 175 14.65 -16.38 -17.80
C ILE A 175 15.60 -15.71 -18.80
N GLU A 176 15.28 -14.49 -19.26
CA GLU A 176 16.13 -13.73 -20.19
C GLU A 176 17.53 -13.47 -19.61
N GLU A 177 17.64 -13.11 -18.32
CA GLU A 177 18.93 -12.92 -17.64
C GLU A 177 19.76 -14.20 -17.57
N GLN A 178 19.13 -15.36 -17.35
CA GLN A 178 19.80 -16.66 -17.31
C GLN A 178 20.29 -17.08 -18.69
N ASP A 179 19.49 -16.91 -19.74
CA ASP A 179 19.87 -17.24 -21.11
C ASP A 179 21.07 -16.41 -21.60
N ILE A 180 21.20 -15.16 -21.15
CA ILE A 180 22.36 -14.31 -21.47
C ILE A 180 23.63 -14.81 -20.76
N GLN A 181 23.51 -15.32 -19.52
CA GLN A 181 24.66 -15.86 -18.78
C GLN A 181 25.16 -17.19 -19.33
N VAL A 182 24.29 -18.02 -19.90
CA VAL A 182 24.68 -19.31 -20.51
C VAL A 182 25.35 -19.13 -21.87
N LYS A 183 25.15 -18.00 -22.54
CA LYS A 183 25.76 -17.69 -23.86
C LYS A 183 27.11 -16.97 -23.78
N LYS A 184 27.59 -16.66 -22.58
CA LYS A 184 28.94 -16.13 -22.32
C LYS A 184 29.86 -17.20 -21.79
#